data_53f6ecd451b8cba733d9b736a04250d5
#
_entry.id   53f6ecd451b8cba733d9b736a04250d5
#
_cell.length_a   1.000
_cell.length_b   1.000
_cell.length_c   1.000
_cell.angle_alpha   90.00
_cell.angle_beta   90.00
_cell.angle_gamma   90.00
#
_symmetry.space_group_name_H-M   'P 1'
#
loop_
_entity.id
_entity.type
_entity.pdbx_description
1 polymer ?
#
loop_
_entity_poly.entity_id
_entity_poly.type
_entity_poly.pdbx_seq_one_letter_code
_entity_poly.pdbx_strand_id
1 'polypeptide(L)'
;MLTLIIADALPSTRLAWTLYGLGSAVNVLGFTVLGEGFPRELTARANTALNLILFTTSFALQWGIGVVADLSKAWLRVDSAGGLRIAFILVAVLQALAYTWFVFGWRRYATRAAMTGFAA
;
A
#
# COMPACT_ATOMS: atom_id res chain seq x y z
N MET A 1 -6.95 8.11 -1.16
CA MET A 1 -6.44 9.30 -0.45
C MET A 1 -5.34 9.99 -1.22
N LEU A 2 -4.25 9.29 -1.55
CA LEU A 2 -3.13 9.84 -2.34
C LEU A 2 -3.61 10.44 -3.68
N THR A 3 -4.54 9.78 -4.36
CA THR A 3 -5.13 10.26 -5.61
C THR A 3 -5.88 11.59 -5.48
N LEU A 4 -6.53 11.84 -4.35
CA LEU A 4 -7.23 13.10 -4.08
C LEU A 4 -6.25 14.25 -3.84
N ILE A 5 -5.10 13.96 -3.20
CA ILE A 5 -4.02 14.94 -3.01
C ILE A 5 -3.38 15.29 -4.36
N ILE A 6 -3.14 14.29 -5.22
CA ILE A 6 -2.56 14.47 -6.55
C ILE A 6 -3.50 15.28 -7.47
N ALA A 7 -4.80 15.08 -7.35
CA ALA A 7 -5.82 15.76 -8.16
C ALA A 7 -6.13 17.19 -7.67
N ASP A 8 -5.51 17.64 -6.57
CA ASP A 8 -5.80 18.93 -5.92
C ASP A 8 -7.30 19.14 -5.60
N ALA A 9 -7.98 18.01 -5.37
CA ALA A 9 -9.45 17.97 -5.23
C ALA A 9 -9.92 18.22 -3.79
N LEU A 10 -9.01 18.44 -2.85
CA LEU A 10 -9.35 18.69 -1.45
C LEU A 10 -9.22 20.17 -1.10
N PRO A 11 -10.21 20.73 -0.40
CA PRO A 11 -10.27 22.16 -0.09
C PRO A 11 -9.17 22.64 0.88
N SER A 12 -8.44 21.71 1.47
CA SER A 12 -7.34 22.03 2.40
C SER A 12 -6.28 20.92 2.37
N THR A 13 -5.06 21.29 2.01
CA THR A 13 -3.88 20.41 2.05
C THR A 13 -3.65 19.85 3.46
N ARG A 14 -3.93 20.63 4.51
CA ARG A 14 -3.79 20.17 5.90
C ARG A 14 -4.76 19.03 6.22
N LEU A 15 -6.03 19.16 5.83
CA LEU A 15 -7.03 18.11 6.02
C LEU A 15 -6.64 16.84 5.27
N ALA A 16 -6.14 16.98 4.06
CA ALA A 16 -5.65 15.85 3.25
C ALA A 16 -4.55 15.07 3.98
N TRP A 17 -3.55 15.76 4.50
CA TRP A 17 -2.44 15.12 5.23
C TRP A 17 -2.88 14.53 6.56
N THR A 18 -3.80 15.18 7.28
CA THR A 18 -4.36 14.64 8.54
C THR A 18 -5.10 13.32 8.27
N LEU A 19 -5.98 13.28 7.28
CA LEU A 19 -6.72 12.07 6.93
C LEU A 19 -5.80 10.96 6.40
N TYR A 20 -4.75 11.33 5.67
CA TYR A 20 -3.72 10.37 5.24
C TYR A 20 -2.99 9.78 6.45
N GLY A 21 -2.58 10.60 7.41
CA GLY A 21 -1.91 10.15 8.64
C GLY A 21 -2.79 9.22 9.47
N LEU A 22 -4.06 9.57 9.67
CA LEU A 22 -5.03 8.71 10.36
C LEU A 22 -5.24 7.38 9.63
N GLY A 23 -5.37 7.39 8.29
CA GLY A 23 -5.49 6.19 7.49
C GLY A 23 -4.24 5.29 7.57
N SER A 24 -3.07 5.88 7.72
CA SER A 24 -1.80 5.16 7.85
C SER A 24 -1.67 4.41 9.18
N ALA A 25 -2.34 4.87 10.24
CA ALA A 25 -2.34 4.22 11.55
C ALA A 25 -2.96 2.80 11.51
N VAL A 26 -3.84 2.53 10.54
CA VAL A 26 -4.45 1.20 10.34
C VAL A 26 -3.39 0.13 10.03
N ASN A 27 -2.22 0.50 9.51
CA ASN A 27 -1.14 -0.46 9.25
C ASN A 27 -0.67 -1.18 10.53
N VAL A 28 -0.76 -0.54 11.70
CA VAL A 28 -0.38 -1.14 12.98
C VAL A 28 -1.27 -2.34 13.31
N LEU A 29 -2.56 -2.29 12.94
CA LEU A 29 -3.48 -3.40 13.15
C LEU A 29 -3.08 -4.67 12.38
N GLY A 30 -2.41 -4.52 11.24
CA GLY A 30 -1.90 -5.64 10.44
C GLY A 30 -0.93 -6.53 11.22
N PHE A 31 -0.10 -5.95 12.08
CA PHE A 31 0.83 -6.70 12.94
C PHE A 31 0.10 -7.52 14.00
N THR A 32 -0.97 -6.98 14.57
CA THR A 32 -1.79 -7.67 15.57
C THR A 32 -2.49 -8.87 14.95
N VAL A 33 -3.17 -8.67 13.84
CA VAL A 33 -3.89 -9.73 13.10
C VAL A 33 -2.93 -10.84 12.65
N LEU A 34 -1.73 -10.47 12.16
CA LEU A 34 -0.73 -11.44 11.78
C LEU A 34 -0.24 -12.25 13.00
N GLY A 35 -0.05 -11.58 14.13
CA GLY A 35 0.41 -12.23 15.38
C GLY A 35 -0.58 -13.27 15.90
N GLU A 36 -1.87 -13.06 15.73
CA GLU A 36 -2.93 -14.00 16.12
C GLU A 36 -2.95 -15.28 15.26
N GLY A 37 -2.46 -15.21 14.02
CA GLY A 37 -2.41 -16.35 13.09
C GLY A 37 -1.26 -17.34 13.35
N PHE A 38 -0.35 -17.05 14.28
CA PHE A 38 0.83 -17.87 14.56
C PHE A 38 0.89 -18.34 16.03
N PRO A 39 1.46 -19.53 16.30
CA PRO A 39 1.80 -19.95 17.66
C PRO A 39 2.71 -18.89 18.33
N ARG A 40 2.57 -18.73 19.65
CA ARG A 40 3.29 -17.69 20.43
C ARG A 40 4.81 -17.70 20.21
N GLU A 41 5.39 -18.90 20.04
CA GLU A 41 6.82 -19.07 19.82
C GLU A 41 7.28 -18.51 18.45
N LEU A 42 6.38 -18.44 17.46
CA LEU A 42 6.68 -17.97 16.11
C LEU A 42 6.27 -16.52 15.87
N THR A 43 5.41 -15.94 16.72
CA THR A 43 4.88 -14.57 16.55
C THR A 43 5.99 -13.53 16.40
N ALA A 44 7.04 -13.61 17.23
CA ALA A 44 8.17 -12.68 17.15
C ALA A 44 8.92 -12.79 15.81
N ARG A 45 9.13 -14.01 15.32
CA ARG A 45 9.80 -14.26 14.05
C ARG A 45 8.93 -13.78 12.87
N ALA A 46 7.63 -14.02 12.93
CA ALA A 46 6.67 -13.54 11.92
C ALA A 46 6.65 -12.01 11.85
N ASN A 47 6.61 -11.33 12.99
CA ASN A 47 6.67 -9.86 13.04
C ASN A 47 8.00 -9.30 12.51
N THR A 48 9.11 -9.95 12.80
CA THR A 48 10.43 -9.55 12.27
C THR A 48 10.47 -9.72 10.76
N ALA A 49 9.97 -10.83 10.23
CA ALA A 49 9.89 -11.07 8.78
C ALA A 49 8.98 -10.04 8.09
N LEU A 50 7.82 -9.73 8.69
CA LEU A 50 6.92 -8.71 8.18
C LEU A 50 7.58 -7.33 8.13
N ASN A 51 8.26 -6.95 9.21
CA ASN A 51 9.02 -5.69 9.26
C ASN A 51 10.08 -5.62 8.16
N LEU A 52 10.84 -6.70 7.95
CA LEU A 52 11.84 -6.76 6.90
C LEU A 52 11.23 -6.56 5.50
N ILE A 53 10.10 -7.22 5.23
CA ILE A 53 9.36 -7.07 3.97
C ILE A 53 8.87 -5.63 3.81
N LEU A 54 8.29 -5.03 4.86
CA LEU A 54 7.78 -3.66 4.82
C LEU A 54 8.91 -2.65 4.55
N PHE A 55 10.03 -2.76 5.26
CA PHE A 55 11.18 -1.85 5.03
C PHE A 55 11.77 -2.03 3.64
N THR A 56 11.98 -3.27 3.19
CA THR A 56 12.51 -3.56 1.85
C THR A 56 11.58 -3.01 0.77
N THR A 57 10.28 -3.23 0.91
CA THR A 57 9.27 -2.72 -0.04
C THR A 57 9.21 -1.20 -0.02
N SER A 58 9.26 -0.58 1.16
CA SER A 58 9.28 0.88 1.30
C SER A 58 10.50 1.48 0.62
N PHE A 59 11.69 0.90 0.83
CA PHE A 59 12.91 1.33 0.17
C PHE A 59 12.83 1.19 -1.35
N ALA A 60 12.37 0.03 -1.83
CA ALA A 60 12.21 -0.23 -3.26
C ALA A 60 11.22 0.76 -3.92
N LEU A 61 10.11 1.08 -3.24
CA LEU A 61 9.14 2.06 -3.71
C LEU A 61 9.73 3.47 -3.74
N GLN A 62 10.43 3.90 -2.69
CA GLN A 62 11.04 5.23 -2.66
C GLN A 62 12.09 5.40 -3.76
N TRP A 63 12.95 4.40 -3.94
CA TRP A 63 13.91 4.38 -5.03
C TRP A 63 13.22 4.36 -6.41
N GLY A 64 12.20 3.52 -6.57
CA GLY A 64 11.41 3.43 -7.80
C GLY A 64 10.72 4.73 -8.17
N ILE A 65 10.16 5.46 -7.19
CA ILE A 65 9.57 6.79 -7.41
C ILE A 65 10.61 7.74 -7.99
N GLY A 66 11.82 7.77 -7.42
CA GLY A 66 12.92 8.59 -7.93
C GLY A 66 13.28 8.24 -9.38
N VAL A 67 13.47 6.96 -9.68
CA VAL A 67 13.79 6.48 -11.03
C VAL A 67 12.70 6.86 -12.03
N VAL A 68 11.42 6.62 -11.71
CA VAL A 68 10.31 6.97 -12.59
C VAL A 68 10.22 8.48 -12.82
N ALA A 69 10.44 9.28 -11.78
CA ALA A 69 10.43 10.74 -11.91
C ALA A 69 11.56 11.22 -12.83
N ASP A 70 12.78 10.66 -12.72
CA ASP A 70 13.92 11.05 -13.55
C ASP A 70 13.75 10.58 -15.00
N LEU A 71 13.27 9.35 -15.22
CA LEU A 71 12.94 8.86 -16.57
C LEU A 71 11.86 9.72 -17.23
N SER A 72 10.83 10.11 -16.47
CA SER A 72 9.76 10.97 -16.98
C SER A 72 10.28 12.34 -17.42
N LYS A 73 11.21 12.94 -16.65
CA LYS A 73 11.89 14.19 -17.06
C LYS A 73 12.68 14.01 -18.34
N ALA A 74 13.44 12.93 -18.44
CA ALA A 74 14.32 12.69 -19.60
C ALA A 74 13.52 12.40 -20.88
N TRP A 75 12.46 11.62 -20.80
CA TRP A 75 11.72 11.12 -21.98
C TRP A 75 10.53 12.00 -22.35
N LEU A 76 9.77 12.48 -21.36
CA LEU A 76 8.57 13.27 -21.58
C LEU A 76 8.83 14.78 -21.50
N ARG A 77 10.07 15.18 -21.17
CA ARG A 77 10.49 16.58 -21.04
C ARG A 77 9.60 17.39 -20.09
N VAL A 78 9.08 16.73 -19.06
CA VAL A 78 8.30 17.38 -18.00
C VAL A 78 9.24 17.96 -16.94
N ASP A 79 8.74 18.96 -16.21
CA ASP A 79 9.44 19.50 -15.05
C ASP A 79 9.52 18.50 -13.88
N SER A 80 10.23 18.87 -12.84
CA SER A 80 10.40 17.98 -11.66
C SER A 80 9.09 17.66 -10.96
N ALA A 81 8.15 18.60 -10.92
CA ALA A 81 6.83 18.39 -10.32
C ALA A 81 5.99 17.41 -11.18
N GLY A 82 6.05 17.54 -12.50
CA GLY A 82 5.40 16.64 -13.45
C GLY A 82 5.94 15.21 -13.35
N GLY A 83 7.26 15.05 -13.25
CA GLY A 83 7.89 13.74 -13.07
C GLY A 83 7.46 13.04 -11.78
N LEU A 84 7.42 13.75 -10.67
CA LEU A 84 6.93 13.23 -9.39
C LEU A 84 5.45 12.87 -9.46
N ARG A 85 4.62 13.70 -10.12
CA ARG A 85 3.20 13.43 -10.29
C ARG A 85 2.96 12.12 -11.05
N ILE A 86 3.72 11.86 -12.12
CA ILE A 86 3.66 10.61 -12.88
C ILE A 86 4.03 9.43 -11.99
N ALA A 87 5.12 9.54 -11.23
CA ALA A 87 5.55 8.49 -10.32
C ALA A 87 4.49 8.15 -9.25
N PHE A 88 3.87 9.16 -8.65
CA PHE A 88 2.79 8.95 -7.68
C PHE A 88 1.52 8.37 -8.31
N ILE A 89 1.17 8.74 -9.53
CA ILE A 89 0.06 8.11 -10.24
C ILE A 89 0.35 6.63 -10.46
N LEU A 90 1.56 6.27 -10.88
CA LEU A 90 1.96 4.87 -11.04
C LEU A 90 1.83 4.08 -9.73
N VAL A 91 2.31 4.62 -8.61
CA VAL A 91 2.15 4.00 -7.29
C VAL A 91 0.68 3.83 -6.93
N ALA A 92 -0.17 4.83 -7.18
CA ALA A 92 -1.60 4.74 -6.93
C ALA A 92 -2.28 3.65 -7.77
N VAL A 93 -1.89 3.50 -9.04
CA VAL A 93 -2.37 2.42 -9.92
C VAL A 93 -1.95 1.06 -9.39
N LEU A 94 -0.67 0.89 -9.03
CA LEU A 94 -0.17 -0.36 -8.45
C LEU A 94 -0.92 -0.71 -7.15
N GLN A 95 -1.19 0.27 -6.30
CA GLN A 95 -1.94 0.08 -5.06
C GLN A 95 -3.39 -0.34 -5.35
N ALA A 96 -4.05 0.27 -6.33
CA ALA A 96 -5.40 -0.10 -6.74
C ALA A 96 -5.45 -1.54 -7.30
N LEU A 97 -4.47 -1.94 -8.11
CA LEU A 97 -4.34 -3.30 -8.61
C LEU A 97 -4.11 -4.32 -7.49
N ALA A 98 -3.22 -4.02 -6.55
CA ALA A 98 -2.98 -4.88 -5.39
C ALA A 98 -4.24 -5.02 -4.52
N TYR A 99 -4.97 -3.93 -4.29
CA TYR A 99 -6.21 -3.96 -3.54
C TYR A 99 -7.29 -4.79 -4.24
N THR A 100 -7.48 -4.61 -5.53
CA THR A 100 -8.45 -5.40 -6.32
C THR A 100 -8.09 -6.88 -6.30
N TRP A 101 -6.81 -7.21 -6.49
CA TRP A 101 -6.31 -8.59 -6.37
C TRP A 101 -6.65 -9.20 -5.00
N PHE A 102 -6.38 -8.46 -3.92
CA PHE A 102 -6.67 -8.91 -2.56
C PHE A 102 -8.18 -9.16 -2.35
N VAL A 103 -9.04 -8.22 -2.76
CA VAL A 103 -10.50 -8.35 -2.60
C VAL A 103 -11.04 -9.54 -3.41
N PHE A 104 -10.59 -9.74 -4.64
CA PHE A 104 -10.99 -10.88 -5.45
C PHE A 104 -10.47 -12.20 -4.88
N GLY A 105 -9.24 -12.24 -4.40
CA GLY A 105 -8.64 -13.40 -3.73
C GLY A 105 -9.42 -13.79 -2.48
N TRP A 106 -9.72 -12.82 -1.63
CA TRP A 106 -10.48 -13.02 -0.41
C TRP A 106 -11.90 -13.55 -0.67
N ARG A 107 -12.60 -12.99 -1.66
CA ARG A 107 -13.94 -13.48 -2.04
C ARG A 107 -13.92 -14.93 -2.49
N ARG A 108 -12.92 -15.32 -3.30
CA ARG A 108 -12.76 -16.72 -3.75
C ARG A 108 -12.46 -17.68 -2.59
N TYR A 109 -11.67 -17.22 -1.62
CA TYR A 109 -11.36 -18.01 -0.42
C TYR A 109 -12.61 -18.18 0.45
N ALA A 110 -13.35 -17.10 0.74
CA ALA A 110 -14.55 -17.13 1.55
C ALA A 110 -15.65 -18.03 0.96
N THR A 111 -15.84 -17.99 -0.36
CA THR A 111 -16.81 -18.89 -1.03
C THR A 111 -16.38 -20.35 -0.96
N ARG A 112 -15.10 -20.67 -1.06
CA ARG A 112 -14.61 -22.04 -0.90
C ARG A 112 -14.75 -22.55 0.53
N ALA A 113 -14.41 -21.74 1.52
CA ALA A 113 -14.56 -22.08 2.93
C ALA A 113 -16.04 -22.36 3.31
N ALA A 114 -16.97 -21.57 2.77
CA ALA A 114 -18.41 -21.80 2.96
C ALA A 114 -18.91 -23.12 2.34
N MET A 115 -18.32 -23.52 1.20
CA MET A 115 -18.71 -24.78 0.54
C MET A 115 -18.12 -26.04 1.22
N THR A 116 -16.99 -25.91 1.93
CA THR A 116 -16.31 -27.04 2.59
C THR A 116 -16.76 -27.25 4.04
N GLY A 117 -17.69 -26.45 4.57
CA GLY A 117 -18.22 -26.59 5.93
C GLY A 117 -17.20 -26.32 7.04
N PHE A 118 -16.04 -25.73 6.74
CA PHE A 118 -14.96 -25.42 7.69
C PHE A 118 -15.15 -24.05 8.37
N ALA A 119 -16.37 -23.55 8.43
CA ALA A 119 -16.72 -22.33 9.15
C ALA A 119 -17.49 -22.72 10.44
N ALA A 120 -16.80 -23.30 11.39
CA ALA A 120 -17.29 -23.45 12.77
C ALA A 120 -16.11 -23.29 13.71
#